data_ba8b5ee84b12cf2b82613295590e921d
#
_entry.id   ba8b5ee84b12cf2b82613295590e921d
#
_cell.length_a   1.000
_cell.length_b   1.000
_cell.length_c   1.000
_cell.angle_alpha   90.00
_cell.angle_beta   90.00
_cell.angle_gamma   90.00
#
_symmetry.space_group_name_H-M   'P 1'
#
loop_
_entity.id
_entity.type
_entity.pdbx_description
1 polymer ?
#
loop_
_entity_poly.entity_id
_entity_poly.type
_entity_poly.pdbx_seq_one_letter_code
_entity_poly.pdbx_strand_id
1 'polypeptide(L)'
;MKLLLIIFTVLQSLLAALEQKTLVSDFSISIAEQQAQPMTYTGDLAMHGKQFALTMFSMEAAYDGNTLYIYSDDTEELTLSTPTEEELTQTNPFLYAQTLLPVCQYAEKAVGDKTQITLTPHDRSAGIQKFVLRIATATLLPAAIEIHEDDGKLTTLRLDNARYTDEAPSFAIEKEDAFVNDLR
;
A
#
# COMPACT_ATOMS: atom_id res chain seq x y z
N MET A 1 6.03 6.91 -39.84
CA MET A 1 6.34 7.24 -38.45
C MET A 1 5.09 6.98 -37.63
N LYS A 2 5.00 5.82 -36.93
CA LYS A 2 3.83 5.52 -36.08
C LYS A 2 3.99 6.34 -34.81
N LEU A 3 3.09 7.28 -34.59
CA LEU A 3 2.97 8.02 -33.32
C LEU A 3 2.55 6.99 -32.27
N LEU A 4 3.48 6.62 -31.40
CA LEU A 4 3.18 5.78 -30.23
C LEU A 4 2.43 6.68 -29.24
N LEU A 5 1.11 6.60 -29.24
CA LEU A 5 0.27 7.26 -28.24
C LEU A 5 0.48 6.50 -26.93
N ILE A 6 1.32 7.01 -26.06
CA ILE A 6 1.47 6.47 -24.69
C ILE A 6 0.20 6.92 -23.95
N ILE A 7 -0.74 6.01 -23.83
CA ILE A 7 -1.91 6.22 -22.96
C ILE A 7 -1.42 5.98 -21.53
N PHE A 8 -1.23 7.05 -20.77
CA PHE A 8 -1.01 6.95 -19.32
C PHE A 8 -2.32 6.50 -18.68
N THR A 9 -2.26 5.37 -17.98
CA THR A 9 -3.38 4.87 -17.18
C THR A 9 -3.51 5.68 -15.89
N VAL A 10 -4.70 5.68 -15.27
CA VAL A 10 -4.91 6.35 -13.97
C VAL A 10 -3.99 5.78 -12.90
N LEU A 11 -3.70 4.48 -12.95
CA LEU A 11 -2.75 3.85 -12.03
C LEU A 11 -1.33 4.40 -12.20
N GLN A 12 -0.86 4.56 -13.43
CA GLN A 12 0.47 5.16 -13.68
C GLN A 12 0.53 6.61 -13.21
N SER A 13 -0.55 7.37 -13.36
CA SER A 13 -0.65 8.74 -12.87
C SER A 13 -0.63 8.81 -11.34
N LEU A 14 -1.31 7.88 -10.65
CA LEU A 14 -1.24 7.76 -9.20
C LEU A 14 0.19 7.42 -8.73
N LEU A 15 0.82 6.41 -9.33
CA LEU A 15 2.18 6.00 -8.97
C LEU A 15 3.18 7.16 -9.16
N ALA A 16 3.06 7.91 -10.27
CA ALA A 16 3.87 9.11 -10.50
C ALA A 16 3.59 10.23 -9.47
N ALA A 17 2.35 10.37 -8.99
CA ALA A 17 2.03 11.33 -7.94
C ALA A 17 2.66 10.93 -6.60
N LEU A 18 2.65 9.63 -6.25
CA LEU A 18 3.28 9.10 -5.03
C LEU A 18 4.81 9.24 -5.05
N GLU A 19 5.45 9.22 -6.21
CA GLU A 19 6.90 9.48 -6.34
C GLU A 19 7.27 10.95 -6.13
N GLN A 20 6.33 11.87 -6.32
CA GLN A 20 6.58 13.32 -6.27
C GLN A 20 6.06 13.99 -5.01
N LYS A 21 5.09 13.40 -4.33
CA LYS A 21 4.38 13.97 -3.19
C LYS A 21 4.23 12.94 -2.08
N THR A 22 4.21 13.42 -0.86
CA THR A 22 3.89 12.58 0.29
C THR A 22 2.38 12.43 0.43
N LEU A 23 1.89 11.19 0.37
CA LEU A 23 0.52 10.84 0.75
C LEU A 23 0.47 10.67 2.27
N VAL A 24 -0.48 11.32 2.92
CA VAL A 24 -0.82 11.05 4.33
C VAL A 24 -2.29 10.72 4.43
N SER A 25 -2.63 9.77 5.30
CA SER A 25 -4.01 9.28 5.44
C SER A 25 -4.18 8.55 6.76
N ASP A 26 -5.35 8.62 7.33
CA ASP A 26 -5.84 7.58 8.24
C ASP A 26 -6.16 6.34 7.42
N PHE A 27 -6.03 5.15 8.00
CA PHE A 27 -6.41 3.93 7.30
C PHE A 27 -7.20 2.97 8.18
N SER A 28 -8.00 2.13 7.53
CA SER A 28 -8.56 0.93 8.11
C SER A 28 -8.31 -0.26 7.19
N ILE A 29 -7.77 -1.34 7.75
CA ILE A 29 -7.60 -2.63 7.06
C ILE A 29 -8.54 -3.65 7.65
N SER A 30 -9.36 -4.28 6.82
CA SER A 30 -10.26 -5.35 7.20
C SER A 30 -9.88 -6.64 6.47
N ILE A 31 -9.72 -7.72 7.21
CA ILE A 31 -9.42 -9.05 6.69
C ILE A 31 -10.62 -9.94 6.97
N ALA A 32 -11.28 -10.39 5.91
CA ALA A 32 -12.42 -11.30 5.97
C ALA A 32 -11.99 -12.66 5.39
N GLU A 33 -12.11 -13.71 6.21
CA GLU A 33 -11.89 -15.09 5.81
C GLU A 33 -13.22 -15.84 5.79
N GLN A 34 -13.28 -16.94 5.02
CA GLN A 34 -14.49 -17.77 5.00
C GLN A 34 -14.78 -18.31 6.41
N GLN A 35 -16.04 -18.11 6.86
CA GLN A 35 -16.54 -18.59 8.16
C GLN A 35 -15.93 -17.92 9.41
N ALA A 36 -15.11 -16.88 9.27
CA ALA A 36 -14.60 -16.08 10.38
C ALA A 36 -15.24 -14.68 10.41
N GLN A 37 -15.30 -14.07 11.60
CA GLN A 37 -15.66 -12.65 11.67
C GLN A 37 -14.49 -11.82 11.14
N PRO A 38 -14.76 -10.77 10.34
CA PRO A 38 -13.72 -9.90 9.84
C PRO A 38 -12.90 -9.26 10.98
N MET A 39 -11.59 -9.32 10.89
CA MET A 39 -10.69 -8.56 11.75
C MET A 39 -10.47 -7.19 11.13
N THR A 40 -10.56 -6.13 11.93
CA THR A 40 -10.35 -4.75 11.46
C THR A 40 -9.30 -4.07 12.31
N TYR A 41 -8.35 -3.43 11.65
CA TYR A 41 -7.26 -2.66 12.25
C TYR A 41 -7.29 -1.24 11.67
N THR A 42 -6.94 -0.25 12.50
CA THR A 42 -6.91 1.16 12.10
C THR A 42 -5.58 1.79 12.48
N GLY A 43 -5.20 2.85 11.79
CA GLY A 43 -3.95 3.54 12.05
C GLY A 43 -3.74 4.73 11.13
N ASP A 44 -2.51 5.23 11.13
CA ASP A 44 -2.05 6.36 10.33
C ASP A 44 -0.98 5.87 9.34
N LEU A 45 -0.98 6.45 8.14
CA LEU A 45 -0.07 6.12 7.06
C LEU A 45 0.51 7.39 6.44
N ALA A 46 1.81 7.38 6.20
CA ALA A 46 2.48 8.31 5.31
C ALA A 46 3.30 7.53 4.27
N MET A 47 3.31 8.00 3.02
CA MET A 47 4.06 7.36 1.92
C MET A 47 4.66 8.38 0.99
N HIS A 48 5.89 8.12 0.53
CA HIS A 48 6.57 8.88 -0.52
C HIS A 48 7.41 7.92 -1.38
N GLY A 49 6.99 7.68 -2.62
CA GLY A 49 7.59 6.64 -3.45
C GLY A 49 7.52 5.28 -2.78
N LYS A 50 8.69 4.67 -2.54
CA LYS A 50 8.78 3.38 -1.82
C LYS A 50 8.82 3.54 -0.30
N GLN A 51 9.15 4.75 0.20
CA GLN A 51 9.24 5.03 1.64
C GLN A 51 7.85 5.08 2.26
N PHE A 52 7.73 4.59 3.48
CA PHE A 52 6.49 4.68 4.24
C PHE A 52 6.75 4.76 5.75
N ALA A 53 5.78 5.30 6.45
CA ALA A 53 5.65 5.22 7.90
C ALA A 53 4.18 4.90 8.22
N LEU A 54 3.95 3.95 9.09
CA LEU A 54 2.61 3.59 9.57
C LEU A 54 2.63 3.36 11.08
N THR A 55 1.52 3.71 11.71
CA THR A 55 1.27 3.44 13.13
C THR A 55 -0.04 2.68 13.22
N MET A 56 -0.05 1.57 13.93
CA MET A 56 -1.23 0.73 14.10
C MET A 56 -1.19 0.05 15.47
N PHE A 57 -2.14 0.35 16.37
CA PHE A 57 -2.15 -0.14 17.75
C PHE A 57 -0.84 0.17 18.50
N SER A 58 -0.22 -0.85 19.06
CA SER A 58 1.07 -0.81 19.73
C SER A 58 2.27 -1.08 18.81
N MET A 59 2.09 -0.89 17.48
CA MET A 59 3.13 -1.13 16.49
C MET A 59 3.34 0.09 15.61
N GLU A 60 4.61 0.44 15.39
CA GLU A 60 5.04 1.39 14.37
C GLU A 60 5.92 0.66 13.35
N ALA A 61 5.75 0.94 12.07
CA ALA A 61 6.63 0.45 11.02
C ALA A 61 7.02 1.58 10.08
N ALA A 62 8.27 1.62 9.68
CA ALA A 62 8.76 2.62 8.73
C ALA A 62 9.81 2.01 7.79
N TYR A 63 9.88 2.51 6.57
CA TYR A 63 10.91 2.17 5.60
C TYR A 63 11.50 3.44 5.00
N ASP A 64 12.78 3.68 5.21
CA ASP A 64 13.49 4.89 4.77
C ASP A 64 14.07 4.82 3.33
N GLY A 65 13.84 3.70 2.64
CA GLY A 65 14.41 3.40 1.32
C GLY A 65 15.56 2.38 1.37
N ASN A 66 16.04 2.01 2.56
CA ASN A 66 17.09 1.03 2.78
C ASN A 66 16.80 0.12 3.96
N THR A 67 16.39 0.70 5.09
CA THR A 67 16.12 -0.01 6.34
C THR A 67 14.62 -0.04 6.62
N LEU A 68 14.10 -1.20 6.95
CA LEU A 68 12.78 -1.41 7.54
C LEU A 68 12.92 -1.41 9.06
N TYR A 69 12.18 -0.53 9.70
CA TYR A 69 12.05 -0.36 11.14
C TYR A 69 10.70 -0.94 11.57
N ILE A 70 10.68 -1.78 12.58
CA ILE A 70 9.45 -2.26 13.22
C ILE A 70 9.63 -2.10 14.73
N TYR A 71 8.78 -1.28 15.33
CA TYR A 71 8.76 -1.07 16.76
C TYR A 71 7.47 -1.62 17.37
N SER A 72 7.57 -2.30 18.48
CA SER A 72 6.45 -2.80 19.29
C SER A 72 6.48 -2.15 20.66
N ASP A 73 5.44 -1.38 21.00
CA ASP A 73 5.28 -0.82 22.34
C ASP A 73 5.12 -1.89 23.43
N ASP A 74 4.53 -3.05 23.08
CA ASP A 74 4.26 -4.14 24.03
C ASP A 74 5.54 -4.81 24.54
N THR A 75 6.57 -4.85 23.69
CA THR A 75 7.88 -5.48 24.00
C THR A 75 9.01 -4.47 24.13
N GLU A 76 8.75 -3.20 23.83
CA GLU A 76 9.76 -2.13 23.75
C GLU A 76 10.94 -2.51 22.82
N GLU A 77 10.66 -3.31 21.79
CA GLU A 77 11.65 -3.81 20.84
C GLU A 77 11.58 -3.03 19.51
N LEU A 78 12.74 -2.57 19.03
CA LEU A 78 12.94 -1.99 17.72
C LEU A 78 13.77 -2.94 16.86
N THR A 79 13.12 -3.58 15.89
CA THR A 79 13.79 -4.43 14.89
C THR A 79 14.18 -3.62 13.67
N LEU A 80 15.44 -3.76 13.25
CA LEU A 80 16.01 -3.18 12.03
C LEU A 80 16.35 -4.29 11.06
N SER A 81 15.89 -4.17 9.79
CA SER A 81 16.22 -5.15 8.74
C SER A 81 16.41 -4.46 7.39
N THR A 82 17.08 -5.16 6.47
CA THR A 82 17.14 -4.75 5.06
C THR A 82 16.18 -5.65 4.27
N PRO A 83 14.97 -5.15 3.94
CA PRO A 83 13.96 -5.97 3.30
C PRO A 83 14.32 -6.26 1.84
N THR A 84 13.94 -7.43 1.35
CA THR A 84 13.96 -7.76 -0.06
C THR A 84 12.86 -6.98 -0.81
N GLU A 85 12.95 -6.90 -2.14
CA GLU A 85 11.87 -6.30 -2.95
C GLU A 85 10.55 -7.06 -2.82
N GLU A 86 10.59 -8.37 -2.61
CA GLU A 86 9.40 -9.19 -2.38
C GLU A 86 8.71 -8.83 -1.07
N GLU A 87 9.46 -8.69 0.03
CA GLU A 87 8.92 -8.26 1.34
C GLU A 87 8.34 -6.85 1.28
N LEU A 88 9.00 -5.91 0.58
CA LEU A 88 8.46 -4.57 0.36
C LEU A 88 7.16 -4.58 -0.43
N THR A 89 7.08 -5.43 -1.45
CA THR A 89 5.87 -5.60 -2.25
C THR A 89 4.69 -6.11 -1.42
N GLN A 90 4.95 -7.01 -0.46
CA GLN A 90 3.93 -7.54 0.44
C GLN A 90 3.44 -6.49 1.47
N THR A 91 4.29 -5.54 1.84
CA THR A 91 3.95 -4.48 2.81
C THR A 91 3.36 -3.23 2.17
N ASN A 92 3.62 -2.98 0.89
CA ASN A 92 3.17 -1.79 0.18
C ASN A 92 2.20 -2.15 -0.96
N PRO A 93 0.88 -1.92 -0.81
CA PRO A 93 -0.12 -2.33 -1.80
C PRO A 93 -0.02 -1.59 -3.13
N PHE A 94 0.63 -0.43 -3.19
CA PHE A 94 0.87 0.29 -4.44
C PHE A 94 2.05 -0.31 -5.23
N LEU A 95 3.10 -0.76 -4.53
CA LEU A 95 4.17 -1.55 -5.15
C LEU A 95 3.61 -2.90 -5.63
N TYR A 96 2.75 -3.52 -4.84
CA TYR A 96 2.08 -4.76 -5.25
C TYR A 96 1.25 -4.55 -6.51
N ALA A 97 0.43 -3.48 -6.60
CA ALA A 97 -0.30 -3.15 -7.82
C ALA A 97 0.63 -2.96 -9.04
N GLN A 98 1.80 -2.38 -8.84
CA GLN A 98 2.80 -2.19 -9.89
C GLN A 98 3.34 -3.53 -10.41
N THR A 99 3.62 -4.50 -9.53
CA THR A 99 4.09 -5.84 -9.93
C THR A 99 3.01 -6.65 -10.65
N LEU A 100 1.74 -6.38 -10.38
CA LEU A 100 0.62 -7.04 -11.04
C LEU A 100 0.37 -6.54 -12.47
N LEU A 101 0.74 -5.31 -12.80
CA LEU A 101 0.46 -4.72 -14.13
C LEU A 101 0.90 -5.60 -15.32
N PRO A 102 2.13 -6.18 -15.36
CA PRO A 102 2.57 -6.97 -16.51
C PRO A 102 1.91 -8.36 -16.60
N VAL A 103 1.32 -8.86 -15.50
CA VAL A 103 0.76 -10.22 -15.42
C VAL A 103 -0.76 -10.25 -15.31
N CYS A 104 -1.41 -9.07 -15.33
CA CYS A 104 -2.86 -8.94 -15.20
C CYS A 104 -3.50 -8.26 -16.39
N GLN A 105 -4.75 -8.60 -16.66
CA GLN A 105 -5.64 -7.78 -17.46
C GLN A 105 -5.99 -6.52 -16.66
N TYR A 106 -5.82 -5.36 -17.26
CA TYR A 106 -6.14 -4.06 -16.70
C TYR A 106 -7.50 -3.56 -17.18
N ALA A 107 -8.35 -3.09 -16.28
CA ALA A 107 -9.62 -2.46 -16.60
C ALA A 107 -9.85 -1.22 -15.72
N GLU A 108 -10.37 -0.14 -16.33
CA GLU A 108 -10.81 1.09 -15.65
C GLU A 108 -12.31 1.28 -15.80
N LYS A 109 -12.96 1.76 -14.75
CA LYS A 109 -14.38 2.08 -14.74
C LYS A 109 -14.63 3.32 -13.88
N ALA A 110 -15.38 4.31 -14.42
CA ALA A 110 -15.90 5.42 -13.62
C ALA A 110 -17.01 4.93 -12.66
N VAL A 111 -16.91 5.29 -11.39
CA VAL A 111 -17.89 4.97 -10.34
C VAL A 111 -18.09 6.22 -9.50
N GLY A 112 -19.11 7.03 -9.86
CA GLY A 112 -19.34 8.33 -9.23
C GLY A 112 -18.17 9.28 -9.47
N ASP A 113 -17.62 9.83 -8.39
CA ASP A 113 -16.46 10.73 -8.39
C ASP A 113 -15.11 9.98 -8.40
N LYS A 114 -15.15 8.64 -8.46
CA LYS A 114 -13.97 7.77 -8.40
C LYS A 114 -13.76 7.01 -9.71
N THR A 115 -12.51 6.70 -9.96
CA THR A 115 -12.11 5.69 -10.94
C THR A 115 -11.80 4.40 -10.21
N GLN A 116 -12.46 3.31 -10.59
CA GLN A 116 -12.13 1.97 -10.15
C GLN A 116 -11.22 1.31 -11.18
N ILE A 117 -10.06 0.86 -10.70
CA ILE A 117 -9.10 0.05 -11.45
C ILE A 117 -9.26 -1.39 -10.98
N THR A 118 -9.30 -2.33 -11.90
CA THR A 118 -9.32 -3.75 -11.62
C THR A 118 -8.19 -4.42 -12.36
N LEU A 119 -7.35 -5.14 -11.63
CA LEU A 119 -6.30 -6.01 -12.16
C LEU A 119 -6.75 -7.45 -11.96
N THR A 120 -6.87 -8.21 -13.04
CA THR A 120 -7.26 -9.62 -13.01
C THR A 120 -6.12 -10.44 -13.59
N PRO A 121 -5.48 -11.32 -12.82
CA PRO A 121 -4.37 -12.14 -13.30
C PRO A 121 -4.74 -12.95 -14.55
N HIS A 122 -3.80 -13.10 -15.48
CA HIS A 122 -3.97 -13.94 -16.66
C HIS A 122 -4.03 -15.43 -16.31
N ASP A 123 -3.40 -15.79 -15.21
CA ASP A 123 -3.45 -17.14 -14.64
C ASP A 123 -3.52 -17.08 -13.10
N ARG A 124 -3.71 -18.23 -12.46
CA ARG A 124 -3.87 -18.32 -10.99
C ARG A 124 -2.55 -18.37 -10.22
N SER A 125 -1.41 -18.24 -10.87
CA SER A 125 -0.09 -18.30 -10.22
C SER A 125 0.16 -17.14 -9.27
N ALA A 126 -0.59 -16.04 -9.44
CA ALA A 126 -0.51 -14.87 -8.57
C ALA A 126 -1.16 -15.05 -7.19
N GLY A 127 -1.91 -16.17 -6.95
CA GLY A 127 -2.60 -16.42 -5.67
C GLY A 127 -3.79 -15.51 -5.39
N ILE A 128 -4.17 -14.64 -6.34
CA ILE A 128 -5.30 -13.73 -6.22
C ILE A 128 -6.26 -13.88 -7.39
N GLN A 129 -7.54 -13.66 -7.14
CA GLN A 129 -8.58 -13.59 -8.18
C GLN A 129 -8.60 -12.22 -8.85
N LYS A 130 -8.43 -11.16 -8.06
CA LYS A 130 -8.37 -9.78 -8.54
C LYS A 130 -7.84 -8.83 -7.47
N PHE A 131 -7.28 -7.74 -7.94
CA PHE A 131 -6.93 -6.56 -7.17
C PHE A 131 -7.80 -5.39 -7.65
N VAL A 132 -8.43 -4.67 -6.73
CA VAL A 132 -9.28 -3.52 -7.04
C VAL A 132 -8.76 -2.29 -6.30
N LEU A 133 -8.54 -1.19 -7.03
CA LEU A 133 -8.13 0.09 -6.46
C LEU A 133 -9.15 1.16 -6.86
N ARG A 134 -9.61 1.95 -5.88
CA ARG A 134 -10.49 3.10 -6.10
C ARG A 134 -9.73 4.38 -5.81
N ILE A 135 -9.77 5.29 -6.76
CA ILE A 135 -9.03 6.56 -6.75
C ILE A 135 -10.02 7.69 -6.99
N ALA A 136 -9.94 8.77 -6.22
CA ALA A 136 -10.68 10.00 -6.51
C ALA A 136 -10.19 10.58 -7.85
N THR A 137 -11.05 10.66 -8.85
CA THR A 137 -10.66 10.97 -10.23
C THR A 137 -10.02 12.35 -10.38
N ALA A 138 -10.50 13.34 -9.63
CA ALA A 138 -10.04 14.73 -9.75
C ALA A 138 -8.67 14.98 -9.07
N THR A 139 -8.34 14.23 -8.01
CA THR A 139 -7.18 14.49 -7.16
C THR A 139 -6.12 13.42 -7.22
N LEU A 140 -6.41 12.27 -7.82
CA LEU A 140 -5.61 11.05 -7.80
C LEU A 140 -5.34 10.52 -6.38
N LEU A 141 -6.18 10.89 -5.39
CA LEU A 141 -6.06 10.36 -4.04
C LEU A 141 -6.63 8.94 -3.99
N PRO A 142 -5.85 7.95 -3.52
CA PRO A 142 -6.38 6.60 -3.31
C PRO A 142 -7.42 6.62 -2.19
N ALA A 143 -8.50 5.86 -2.35
CA ALA A 143 -9.60 5.78 -1.40
C ALA A 143 -9.80 4.38 -0.82
N ALA A 144 -9.58 3.34 -1.63
CA ALA A 144 -9.71 1.97 -1.17
C ALA A 144 -8.94 1.00 -2.06
N ILE A 145 -8.45 -0.08 -1.45
CA ILE A 145 -7.85 -1.23 -2.13
C ILE A 145 -8.55 -2.49 -1.64
N GLU A 146 -8.90 -3.39 -2.54
CA GLU A 146 -9.40 -4.73 -2.23
C GLU A 146 -8.52 -5.76 -2.91
N ILE A 147 -8.09 -6.78 -2.16
CA ILE A 147 -7.36 -7.94 -2.65
C ILE A 147 -8.25 -9.16 -2.39
N HIS A 148 -8.70 -9.78 -3.48
CA HIS A 148 -9.48 -11.00 -3.44
C HIS A 148 -8.55 -12.18 -3.71
N GLU A 149 -8.29 -12.99 -2.70
CA GLU A 149 -7.39 -14.15 -2.80
C GLU A 149 -8.13 -15.41 -3.29
N ASP A 150 -7.39 -16.36 -3.85
CA ASP A 150 -7.96 -17.58 -4.44
C ASP A 150 -8.62 -18.49 -3.40
N ASP A 151 -8.20 -18.45 -2.14
CA ASP A 151 -8.78 -19.16 -1.00
C ASP A 151 -10.06 -18.52 -0.47
N GLY A 152 -10.47 -17.37 -1.06
CA GLY A 152 -11.67 -16.63 -0.68
C GLY A 152 -11.44 -15.59 0.42
N LYS A 153 -10.20 -15.37 0.85
CA LYS A 153 -9.85 -14.27 1.75
C LYS A 153 -9.99 -12.94 1.01
N LEU A 154 -10.57 -11.96 1.69
CA LEU A 154 -10.72 -10.59 1.21
C LEU A 154 -10.01 -9.64 2.17
N THR A 155 -8.98 -8.98 1.68
CA THR A 155 -8.33 -7.88 2.37
C THR A 155 -8.84 -6.56 1.78
N THR A 156 -9.38 -5.69 2.63
CA THR A 156 -9.85 -4.35 2.25
C THR A 156 -9.08 -3.30 3.04
N LEU A 157 -8.33 -2.47 2.35
CA LEU A 157 -7.70 -1.26 2.88
C LEU A 157 -8.56 -0.05 2.47
N ARG A 158 -8.97 0.77 3.42
CA ARG A 158 -9.60 2.08 3.18
C ARG A 158 -8.66 3.17 3.64
N LEU A 159 -8.65 4.25 2.89
CA LEU A 159 -7.86 5.44 3.17
C LEU A 159 -8.82 6.60 3.40
N ASP A 160 -8.86 7.08 4.65
CA ASP A 160 -9.71 8.18 5.07
C ASP A 160 -8.86 9.44 5.27
N ASN A 161 -9.44 10.61 5.05
CA ASN A 161 -8.73 11.89 5.16
C ASN A 161 -7.44 11.99 4.32
N ALA A 162 -7.37 11.20 3.25
CA ALA A 162 -6.20 11.13 2.38
C ALA A 162 -5.90 12.51 1.74
N ARG A 163 -4.65 12.92 1.80
CA ARG A 163 -4.18 14.17 1.18
C ARG A 163 -2.73 14.06 0.76
N TYR A 164 -2.34 14.85 -0.21
CA TYR A 164 -0.93 15.07 -0.54
C TYR A 164 -0.38 16.25 0.28
N THR A 165 0.87 16.13 0.72
CA THR A 165 1.62 17.16 1.40
C THR A 165 3.05 17.26 0.82
N ASP A 166 3.63 18.44 0.89
CA ASP A 166 5.04 18.67 0.54
C ASP A 166 5.97 18.37 1.73
N GLU A 167 5.41 18.22 2.94
CA GLU A 167 6.15 17.84 4.14
C GLU A 167 6.23 16.31 4.22
N ALA A 168 7.45 15.76 4.15
CA ALA A 168 7.68 14.36 4.41
C ALA A 168 7.94 14.15 5.91
N PRO A 169 7.22 13.22 6.58
CA PRO A 169 7.57 12.81 7.93
C PRO A 169 8.92 12.08 7.93
N SER A 170 9.45 11.80 9.11
CA SER A 170 10.55 10.85 9.21
C SER A 170 10.07 9.46 8.79
N PHE A 171 10.81 8.81 7.89
CA PHE A 171 10.61 7.42 7.52
C PHE A 171 11.57 6.47 8.29
N ALA A 172 12.08 6.94 9.43
CA ALA A 172 12.88 6.16 10.37
C ALA A 172 12.26 6.26 11.76
N ILE A 173 12.42 5.20 12.55
CA ILE A 173 11.95 5.14 13.93
C ILE A 173 13.15 5.24 14.85
N GLU A 174 13.12 6.21 15.78
CA GLU A 174 14.11 6.40 16.83
C GLU A 174 13.42 6.27 18.18
N LYS A 175 13.89 5.36 19.03
CA LYS A 175 13.38 5.12 20.39
C LYS A 175 14.58 4.98 21.35
N GLU A 176 14.74 5.92 22.25
CA GLU A 176 15.92 6.01 23.13
C GLU A 176 16.06 4.80 24.06
N ASP A 177 14.93 4.26 24.55
CA ASP A 177 14.90 3.19 25.54
C ASP A 177 14.55 1.81 24.94
N ALA A 178 14.45 1.68 23.61
CA ALA A 178 14.09 0.41 22.98
C ALA A 178 15.23 -0.61 23.01
N PHE A 179 14.87 -1.87 23.20
CA PHE A 179 15.77 -2.97 22.86
C PHE A 179 15.92 -3.08 21.36
N VAL A 180 17.12 -2.79 20.84
CA VAL A 180 17.39 -2.80 19.40
C VAL A 180 17.86 -4.17 18.94
N ASN A 181 17.09 -4.79 18.03
CA ASN A 181 17.43 -6.00 17.33
C ASN A 181 17.84 -5.66 15.88
N ASP A 182 19.14 -5.56 15.61
CA ASP A 182 19.68 -5.20 14.30
C ASP A 182 19.99 -6.46 13.48
N LEU A 183 19.20 -6.68 12.42
CA LEU A 183 19.28 -7.81 11.50
C LEU A 183 19.85 -7.44 10.11
N ARG A 184 20.42 -6.26 9.97
CA ARG A 184 20.95 -5.76 8.69
C ARG A 184 22.28 -6.39 8.32
#